data_e288b11f7c69209b56c1bc9635c8e748
#
_entry.id   e288b11f7c69209b56c1bc9635c8e748
#
_cell.length_a   1.000
_cell.length_b   1.000
_cell.length_c   1.000
_cell.angle_alpha   90.00
_cell.angle_beta   90.00
_cell.angle_gamma   90.00
#
_symmetry.space_group_name_H-M   'P 1'
#
loop_
_entity.id
_entity.type
_entity.pdbx_description
1 polymer ?
#
loop_
_entity_poly.entity_id
_entity_poly.type
_entity_poly.pdbx_seq_one_letter_code
_entity_poly.pdbx_strand_id
1 'polypeptide(L)'
;MSQQSKDIQNIWGWLNEITLYKTPVHEISEESWNNFNSYMIHRYLSMDIGYIDIVNYVQKINPQSKKQIYSIYREMLPKKKVYLKYVKNENKKNYKEVAEYIADYLECGLGEADEYIPILQDHGVRGILWNMGVEEEETEKLIKKAKL
;
A
#
# COMPACT_ATOMS: atom_id res chain seq x y z
N MET A 1 18.80 -13.10 -38.15
CA MET A 1 18.97 -12.08 -37.11
C MET A 1 18.29 -12.58 -35.85
N SER A 2 19.04 -12.94 -34.84
CA SER A 2 18.49 -13.29 -33.53
C SER A 2 17.89 -12.02 -32.93
N GLN A 3 16.55 -11.94 -32.86
CA GLN A 3 15.89 -10.94 -32.08
C GLN A 3 16.32 -11.16 -30.62
N GLN A 4 17.12 -10.24 -30.12
CA GLN A 4 17.56 -10.24 -28.74
C GLN A 4 16.31 -9.96 -27.88
N SER A 5 15.79 -11.00 -27.22
CA SER A 5 14.66 -10.85 -26.31
C SER A 5 15.05 -9.95 -25.15
N LYS A 6 14.15 -9.07 -24.76
CA LYS A 6 14.38 -8.09 -23.70
C LYS A 6 14.25 -8.74 -22.33
N ASP A 7 15.26 -8.58 -21.49
CA ASP A 7 15.27 -9.04 -20.11
C ASP A 7 14.80 -7.96 -19.14
N ILE A 8 13.84 -8.32 -18.28
CA ILE A 8 13.30 -7.45 -17.25
C ILE A 8 13.50 -8.11 -15.89
N GLN A 9 14.28 -7.49 -15.02
CA GLN A 9 14.73 -8.11 -13.78
C GLN A 9 14.00 -7.65 -12.51
N ASN A 10 13.25 -6.56 -12.57
CA ASN A 10 12.62 -5.97 -11.39
C ASN A 10 11.30 -5.26 -11.70
N ILE A 11 10.58 -4.92 -10.63
CA ILE A 11 9.28 -4.26 -10.73
C ILE A 11 9.33 -2.92 -11.48
N TRP A 12 10.39 -2.15 -11.31
CA TRP A 12 10.55 -0.86 -11.98
C TRP A 12 10.72 -1.01 -13.49
N GLY A 13 11.45 -2.04 -13.91
CA GLY A 13 11.55 -2.45 -15.32
C GLY A 13 10.18 -2.75 -15.90
N TRP A 14 9.37 -3.56 -15.20
CA TRP A 14 8.01 -3.89 -15.63
C TRP A 14 7.09 -2.68 -15.71
N LEU A 15 7.14 -1.77 -14.73
CA LEU A 15 6.36 -0.55 -14.75
C LEU A 15 6.75 0.36 -15.94
N ASN A 16 8.04 0.48 -16.23
CA ASN A 16 8.51 1.22 -17.39
C ASN A 16 8.09 0.57 -18.72
N GLU A 17 8.07 -0.76 -18.80
CA GLU A 17 7.56 -1.48 -19.98
C GLU A 17 6.07 -1.19 -20.21
N ILE A 18 5.29 -1.21 -19.16
CA ILE A 18 3.83 -0.97 -19.22
C ILE A 18 3.52 0.47 -19.59
N THR A 19 4.26 1.44 -19.06
CA THR A 19 3.91 2.86 -19.19
C THR A 19 4.65 3.61 -20.29
N LEU A 20 5.91 3.23 -20.55
CA LEU A 20 6.79 3.98 -21.44
C LEU A 20 7.19 3.22 -22.70
N TYR A 21 7.84 2.06 -22.53
CA TYR A 21 8.44 1.35 -23.67
C TYR A 21 7.41 0.58 -24.51
N LYS A 22 6.42 -0.01 -23.85
CA LYS A 22 5.32 -0.73 -24.51
C LYS A 22 5.80 -1.91 -25.37
N THR A 23 6.86 -2.58 -24.93
CA THR A 23 7.45 -3.71 -25.64
C THR A 23 6.42 -4.82 -25.86
N PRO A 24 6.30 -5.39 -27.08
CA PRO A 24 5.40 -6.49 -27.35
C PRO A 24 5.75 -7.75 -26.53
N VAL A 25 4.75 -8.53 -26.15
CA VAL A 25 4.93 -9.73 -25.31
C VAL A 25 5.95 -10.72 -25.89
N HIS A 26 5.96 -10.91 -27.21
CA HIS A 26 6.84 -11.85 -27.89
C HIS A 26 8.32 -11.41 -27.93
N GLU A 27 8.61 -10.13 -27.64
CA GLU A 27 9.97 -9.58 -27.54
C GLU A 27 10.53 -9.65 -26.11
N ILE A 28 9.73 -10.05 -25.12
CA ILE A 28 10.13 -10.18 -23.73
C ILE A 28 10.56 -11.62 -23.48
N SER A 29 11.71 -11.82 -22.82
CA SER A 29 12.22 -13.15 -22.52
C SER A 29 11.28 -13.93 -21.59
N GLU A 30 11.17 -15.25 -21.78
CA GLU A 30 10.33 -16.10 -20.92
C GLU A 30 10.81 -16.07 -19.46
N GLU A 31 12.10 -15.92 -19.20
CA GLU A 31 12.66 -15.83 -17.86
C GLU A 31 12.16 -14.59 -17.11
N SER A 32 11.98 -13.47 -17.80
CA SER A 32 11.47 -12.22 -17.21
C SER A 32 10.09 -12.39 -16.56
N TRP A 33 9.23 -13.25 -17.14
CA TRP A 33 7.87 -13.47 -16.60
C TRP A 33 7.88 -14.11 -15.21
N ASN A 34 8.96 -14.75 -14.78
CA ASN A 34 9.10 -15.24 -13.41
C ASN A 34 9.12 -14.10 -12.39
N ASN A 35 9.66 -12.96 -12.79
CA ASN A 35 9.77 -11.75 -11.95
C ASN A 35 8.54 -10.84 -12.05
N PHE A 36 7.58 -11.14 -12.92
CA PHE A 36 6.35 -10.37 -13.03
C PHE A 36 5.42 -10.67 -11.84
N ASN A 37 5.25 -9.71 -10.97
CA ASN A 37 4.36 -9.80 -9.82
C ASN A 37 3.09 -8.98 -10.07
N SER A 38 2.00 -9.63 -10.42
CA SER A 38 0.71 -8.99 -10.74
C SER A 38 0.19 -8.11 -9.61
N TYR A 39 0.28 -8.59 -8.37
CA TYR A 39 -0.16 -7.83 -7.20
C TYR A 39 0.62 -6.51 -7.06
N MET A 40 1.94 -6.56 -7.19
CA MET A 40 2.77 -5.36 -7.09
C MET A 40 2.53 -4.40 -8.25
N ILE A 41 2.30 -4.91 -9.47
CA ILE A 41 1.93 -4.07 -10.62
C ILE A 41 0.61 -3.34 -10.34
N HIS A 42 -0.45 -4.05 -9.94
CA HIS A 42 -1.73 -3.42 -9.57
C HIS A 42 -1.53 -2.37 -8.48
N ARG A 43 -0.78 -2.70 -7.44
CA ARG A 43 -0.54 -1.81 -6.31
C ARG A 43 0.19 -0.53 -6.71
N TYR A 44 1.27 -0.63 -7.47
CA TYR A 44 2.02 0.56 -7.91
C TYR A 44 1.22 1.43 -8.89
N LEU A 45 0.53 0.83 -9.85
CA LEU A 45 -0.31 1.58 -10.77
C LEU A 45 -1.46 2.29 -10.06
N SER A 46 -2.04 1.68 -9.02
CA SER A 46 -3.11 2.30 -8.21
C SER A 46 -2.64 3.48 -7.35
N MET A 47 -1.33 3.71 -7.22
CA MET A 47 -0.80 4.91 -6.54
C MET A 47 -0.97 6.19 -7.37
N ASP A 48 -1.19 6.06 -8.66
CA ASP A 48 -1.55 7.20 -9.52
C ASP A 48 -3.08 7.26 -9.66
N ILE A 49 -3.67 8.36 -9.22
CA ILE A 49 -5.13 8.55 -9.22
C ILE A 49 -5.72 8.41 -10.64
N GLY A 50 -4.96 8.78 -11.67
CA GLY A 50 -5.38 8.66 -13.07
C GLY A 50 -5.47 7.21 -13.56
N TYR A 51 -4.91 6.25 -12.83
CA TYR A 51 -4.88 4.83 -13.22
C TYR A 51 -5.79 3.95 -12.38
N ILE A 52 -6.40 4.47 -11.31
CA ILE A 52 -7.24 3.69 -10.37
C ILE A 52 -8.38 2.97 -11.11
N ASP A 53 -9.08 3.65 -12.00
CA ASP A 53 -10.21 3.06 -12.73
C ASP A 53 -9.75 1.94 -13.66
N ILE A 54 -8.59 2.09 -14.31
CA ILE A 54 -7.99 1.07 -15.17
C ILE A 54 -7.57 -0.15 -14.32
N VAL A 55 -6.94 0.07 -13.18
CA VAL A 55 -6.55 -1.01 -12.27
C VAL A 55 -7.78 -1.77 -11.77
N ASN A 56 -8.83 -1.07 -11.35
CA ASN A 56 -10.09 -1.68 -10.92
C ASN A 56 -10.72 -2.49 -12.05
N TYR A 57 -10.71 -1.98 -13.28
CA TYR A 57 -11.23 -2.71 -14.42
C TYR A 57 -10.45 -4.01 -14.67
N VAL A 58 -9.12 -3.95 -14.69
CA VAL A 58 -8.27 -5.14 -14.89
C VAL A 58 -8.50 -6.18 -13.78
N GLN A 59 -8.64 -5.74 -12.52
CA GLN A 59 -8.94 -6.64 -11.42
C GLN A 59 -10.33 -7.28 -11.54
N LYS A 60 -11.32 -6.55 -12.03
CA LYS A 60 -12.68 -7.08 -12.24
C LYS A 60 -12.74 -8.17 -13.31
N ILE A 61 -12.05 -7.97 -14.43
CA ILE A 61 -12.01 -8.98 -15.51
C ILE A 61 -11.13 -10.18 -15.15
N ASN A 62 -10.31 -10.06 -14.12
CA ASN A 62 -9.47 -11.11 -13.55
C ASN A 62 -8.73 -11.95 -14.60
N PRO A 63 -7.78 -11.36 -15.36
CA PRO A 63 -7.04 -12.08 -16.38
C PRO A 63 -6.28 -13.27 -15.81
N GLN A 64 -6.28 -14.39 -16.52
CA GLN A 64 -5.75 -15.66 -16.00
C GLN A 64 -4.23 -15.79 -16.09
N SER A 65 -3.57 -14.91 -16.83
CA SER A 65 -2.11 -14.98 -16.99
C SER A 65 -1.43 -13.63 -16.87
N LYS A 66 -0.15 -13.69 -16.46
CA LYS A 66 0.72 -12.51 -16.36
C LYS A 66 0.84 -11.77 -17.71
N LYS A 67 0.93 -12.51 -18.81
CA LYS A 67 1.01 -11.96 -20.16
C LYS A 67 -0.26 -11.21 -20.58
N GLN A 68 -1.42 -11.71 -20.17
CA GLN A 68 -2.70 -11.01 -20.39
C GLN A 68 -2.77 -9.72 -19.58
N ILE A 69 -2.42 -9.76 -18.29
CA ILE A 69 -2.39 -8.56 -17.44
C ILE A 69 -1.47 -7.48 -18.02
N TYR A 70 -0.27 -7.86 -18.43
CA TYR A 70 0.67 -6.97 -19.07
C TYR A 70 0.11 -6.38 -20.36
N SER A 71 -0.46 -7.20 -21.23
CA SER A 71 -1.03 -6.77 -22.52
C SER A 71 -2.15 -5.76 -22.34
N ILE A 72 -3.06 -6.02 -21.38
CA ILE A 72 -4.18 -5.10 -21.12
C ILE A 72 -3.67 -3.76 -20.62
N TYR A 73 -2.77 -3.73 -19.64
CA TYR A 73 -2.19 -2.48 -19.17
C TYR A 73 -1.40 -1.75 -20.26
N ARG A 74 -0.62 -2.48 -21.05
CA ARG A 74 0.14 -1.93 -22.17
C ARG A 74 -0.75 -1.18 -23.16
N GLU A 75 -1.93 -1.73 -23.46
CA GLU A 75 -2.88 -1.12 -24.40
C GLU A 75 -3.69 0.03 -23.76
N MET A 76 -4.11 -0.14 -22.50
CA MET A 76 -5.01 0.82 -21.84
C MET A 76 -4.31 2.07 -21.31
N LEU A 77 -3.05 1.95 -20.87
CA LEU A 77 -2.32 3.06 -20.29
C LEU A 77 -1.69 3.94 -21.36
N PRO A 78 -1.69 5.27 -21.17
CA PRO A 78 -1.02 6.18 -22.11
C PRO A 78 0.50 5.98 -22.08
N LYS A 79 1.14 6.19 -23.25
CA LYS A 79 2.60 6.10 -23.36
C LYS A 79 3.25 7.36 -22.79
N LYS A 80 3.68 7.30 -21.53
CA LYS A 80 4.44 8.39 -20.90
C LYS A 80 5.33 7.85 -19.77
N LYS A 81 6.39 8.58 -19.46
CA LYS A 81 7.19 8.29 -18.27
C LYS A 81 6.39 8.68 -17.03
N VAL A 82 6.21 7.74 -16.13
CA VAL A 82 5.46 7.94 -14.88
C VAL A 82 6.38 7.70 -13.69
N TYR A 83 6.35 8.62 -12.73
CA TYR A 83 7.01 8.46 -11.45
C TYR A 83 6.00 7.98 -10.41
N LEU A 84 5.92 6.67 -10.23
CA LEU A 84 5.04 6.06 -9.25
C LEU A 84 5.74 6.06 -7.89
N LYS A 85 5.25 6.90 -6.97
CA LYS A 85 5.70 6.88 -5.59
C LYS A 85 4.87 5.88 -4.80
N TYR A 86 5.55 4.94 -4.16
CA TYR A 86 4.89 4.09 -3.19
C TYR A 86 4.41 4.95 -2.01
N VAL A 87 3.11 5.08 -1.87
CA VAL A 87 2.50 5.75 -0.72
C VAL A 87 2.63 4.80 0.47
N LYS A 88 3.64 5.06 1.29
CA LYS A 88 3.73 4.40 2.59
C LYS A 88 2.58 4.89 3.45
N ASN A 89 1.97 3.98 4.19
CA ASN A 89 1.08 4.38 5.26
C ASN A 89 1.92 5.08 6.34
N GLU A 90 2.06 6.40 6.24
CA GLU A 90 2.81 7.23 7.20
C GLU A 90 2.15 7.25 8.58
N ASN A 91 0.94 6.73 8.68
CA ASN A 91 0.11 6.76 9.87
C ASN A 91 0.01 5.40 10.58
N LYS A 92 1.06 4.59 10.61
CA LYS A 92 1.19 3.72 11.78
C LYS A 92 1.61 4.60 12.96
N LYS A 93 0.65 5.37 13.46
CA LYS A 93 0.76 5.97 14.77
C LYS A 93 1.06 4.82 15.72
N ASN A 94 2.11 4.93 16.50
CA ASN A 94 2.48 3.88 17.44
C ASN A 94 1.64 4.05 18.70
N TYR A 95 0.45 3.48 18.69
CA TYR A 95 -0.47 3.54 19.82
C TYR A 95 -0.15 2.51 20.92
N LYS A 96 0.88 1.68 20.74
CA LYS A 96 1.10 0.48 21.57
C LYS A 96 0.95 0.74 23.07
N GLU A 97 1.59 1.77 23.59
CA GLU A 97 1.54 2.08 25.03
C GLU A 97 0.15 2.58 25.45
N VAL A 98 -0.47 3.43 24.64
CA VAL A 98 -1.83 3.92 24.88
C VAL A 98 -2.85 2.78 24.74
N ALA A 99 -2.67 1.89 23.77
CA ALA A 99 -3.56 0.75 23.55
C ALA A 99 -3.58 -0.22 24.75
N GLU A 100 -2.47 -0.39 25.46
CA GLU A 100 -2.42 -1.21 26.68
C GLU A 100 -3.37 -0.64 27.76
N TYR A 101 -3.34 0.67 28.01
CA TYR A 101 -4.25 1.31 28.96
C TYR A 101 -5.73 1.23 28.50
N ILE A 102 -5.98 1.45 27.22
CA ILE A 102 -7.35 1.38 26.66
C ILE A 102 -7.90 -0.05 26.74
N ALA A 103 -7.07 -1.04 26.41
CA ALA A 103 -7.43 -2.45 26.51
C ALA A 103 -7.79 -2.85 27.93
N ASP A 104 -7.00 -2.44 28.91
CA ASP A 104 -7.26 -2.71 30.32
C ASP A 104 -8.55 -2.00 30.81
N TYR A 105 -8.74 -0.75 30.42
CA TYR A 105 -9.93 0.01 30.85
C TYR A 105 -11.24 -0.51 30.24
N LEU A 106 -11.21 -0.89 28.96
CA LEU A 106 -12.38 -1.38 28.23
C LEU A 106 -12.54 -2.91 28.30
N GLU A 107 -11.62 -3.61 28.96
CA GLU A 107 -11.59 -5.08 29.03
C GLU A 107 -11.62 -5.74 27.64
N CYS A 108 -10.88 -5.20 26.68
CA CYS A 108 -10.84 -5.65 25.29
C CYS A 108 -9.43 -6.07 24.83
N GLY A 109 -9.33 -6.63 23.61
CA GLY A 109 -8.04 -6.99 23.01
C GLY A 109 -7.23 -5.78 22.55
N LEU A 110 -5.88 -5.90 22.52
CA LEU A 110 -5.00 -4.81 22.06
C LEU A 110 -5.31 -4.35 20.63
N GLY A 111 -5.67 -5.27 19.73
CA GLY A 111 -6.05 -4.93 18.35
C GLY A 111 -7.33 -4.11 18.30
N GLU A 112 -8.29 -4.42 19.14
CA GLU A 112 -9.55 -3.71 19.27
C GLU A 112 -9.34 -2.34 19.92
N ALA A 113 -8.48 -2.26 20.94
CA ALA A 113 -8.08 -0.99 21.55
C ALA A 113 -7.42 -0.03 20.53
N ASP A 114 -6.56 -0.54 19.64
CA ASP A 114 -5.95 0.24 18.55
C ASP A 114 -7.00 0.87 17.62
N GLU A 115 -8.11 0.16 17.37
CA GLU A 115 -9.21 0.66 16.53
C GLU A 115 -10.05 1.74 17.24
N TYR A 116 -10.13 1.68 18.56
CA TYR A 116 -10.87 2.68 19.35
C TYR A 116 -10.11 4.00 19.51
N ILE A 117 -8.79 4.00 19.53
CA ILE A 117 -7.99 5.22 19.75
C ILE A 117 -8.29 6.34 18.76
N PRO A 118 -8.38 6.11 17.43
CA PRO A 118 -8.76 7.15 16.48
C PRO A 118 -10.17 7.71 16.69
N ILE A 119 -11.07 6.90 17.26
CA ILE A 119 -12.47 7.30 17.55
C ILE A 119 -12.52 8.13 18.82
N LEU A 120 -11.77 7.72 19.85
CA LEU A 120 -11.67 8.43 21.13
C LEU A 120 -10.99 9.79 21.00
N GLN A 121 -10.05 9.89 20.08
CA GLN A 121 -9.20 11.06 19.88
C GLN A 121 -8.44 11.45 21.17
N ASP A 122 -7.72 12.58 21.17
CA ASP A 122 -6.99 13.08 22.32
C ASP A 122 -7.87 13.17 23.58
N HIS A 123 -9.03 13.77 23.46
CA HIS A 123 -9.90 14.02 24.61
C HIS A 123 -10.43 12.74 25.28
N GLY A 124 -10.87 11.76 24.48
CA GLY A 124 -11.35 10.49 25.02
C GLY A 124 -10.24 9.67 25.67
N VAL A 125 -9.08 9.63 25.05
CA VAL A 125 -7.90 8.93 25.61
C VAL A 125 -7.47 9.57 26.93
N ARG A 126 -7.39 10.89 27.03
CA ARG A 126 -7.09 11.61 28.28
C ARG A 126 -8.08 11.26 29.39
N GLY A 127 -9.36 11.23 29.07
CA GLY A 127 -10.41 10.87 30.03
C GLY A 127 -10.24 9.46 30.60
N ILE A 128 -9.86 8.50 29.78
CA ILE A 128 -9.59 7.12 30.21
C ILE A 128 -8.33 7.07 31.09
N LEU A 129 -7.23 7.66 30.65
CA LEU A 129 -5.99 7.69 31.40
C LEU A 129 -6.17 8.34 32.77
N TRP A 130 -6.93 9.45 32.83
CA TRP A 130 -7.29 10.10 34.08
C TRP A 130 -8.10 9.19 35.01
N ASN A 131 -9.10 8.48 34.49
CA ASN A 131 -9.91 7.53 35.27
C ASN A 131 -9.07 6.35 35.81
N MET A 132 -8.00 5.99 35.10
CA MET A 132 -7.06 4.95 35.53
C MET A 132 -6.00 5.47 36.52
N GLY A 133 -6.00 6.77 36.83
CA GLY A 133 -5.07 7.38 37.78
C GLY A 133 -3.68 7.65 37.20
N VAL A 134 -3.54 7.75 35.88
CA VAL A 134 -2.29 8.14 35.24
C VAL A 134 -2.01 9.62 35.48
N GLU A 135 -0.81 9.93 35.93
CA GLU A 135 -0.42 11.32 36.18
C GLU A 135 -0.43 12.18 34.90
N GLU A 136 -0.72 13.49 35.04
CA GLU A 136 -0.86 14.40 33.91
C GLU A 136 0.41 14.48 33.05
N GLU A 137 1.58 14.48 33.69
CA GLU A 137 2.87 14.51 32.99
C GLU A 137 3.09 13.25 32.12
N GLU A 138 2.68 12.09 32.61
CA GLU A 138 2.77 10.82 31.88
C GLU A 138 1.73 10.77 30.75
N THR A 139 0.51 11.25 31.01
CA THR A 139 -0.55 11.40 30.01
C THR A 139 -0.08 12.26 28.84
N GLU A 140 0.54 13.40 29.09
CA GLU A 140 1.10 14.27 28.05
C GLU A 140 2.18 13.56 27.21
N LYS A 141 3.05 12.80 27.85
CA LYS A 141 4.08 12.02 27.15
C LYS A 141 3.47 10.95 26.24
N LEU A 142 2.46 10.23 26.74
CA LEU A 142 1.76 9.19 25.98
C LEU A 142 1.02 9.77 24.78
N ILE A 143 0.25 10.84 24.95
CA ILE A 143 -0.49 11.53 23.90
C ILE A 143 0.45 12.05 22.81
N LYS A 144 1.53 12.73 23.21
CA LYS A 144 2.54 13.25 22.28
C LYS A 144 3.25 12.15 21.50
N LYS A 145 3.54 11.02 22.14
CA LYS A 145 4.16 9.85 21.52
C LYS A 145 3.23 9.16 20.53
N ALA A 146 1.94 9.09 20.86
CA ALA A 146 0.88 8.57 20.01
C ALA A 146 0.51 9.54 18.87
N LYS A 147 0.95 10.79 18.92
CA LYS A 147 0.57 11.86 17.96
C LYS A 147 -0.95 12.05 17.87
N LEU A 148 -1.60 12.03 19.01
CA LEU A 148 -3.02 12.32 19.15
C LEU A 148 -3.26 13.83 19.27
#